data_33b20c795043d9d238e5f763f4847cd6
#
_entry.id   33b20c795043d9d238e5f763f4847cd6
#
_cell.length_a   1.000
_cell.length_b   1.000
_cell.length_c   1.000
_cell.angle_alpha   90.00
_cell.angle_beta   90.00
_cell.angle_gamma   90.00
#
_symmetry.space_group_name_H-M   'P 1'
#
loop_
_entity.id
_entity.type
_entity.pdbx_description
1 polymer ?
#
loop_
_entity_poly.entity_id
_entity_poly.type
_entity_poly.pdbx_seq_one_letter_code
_entity_poly.pdbx_strand_id
1 'polypeptide(L)'
;MRRPQERKAGRKRNEKKAAHKRQRFSVDWKTLHNGLICPDRTWRQIVTLEDVVNHGWKHTDIDEIRDENTEDEFRNLYMCEFVREGESAFNLNILIGCGVDGYDDWKDWKPFAPRPMGNRPVWIGYDANGSSGNGDSGAVSVVVPPAVPGGRFRTVETRRVQGLEFEEQARVIEEFTYRYNVEHIGIDATGGHGDAVYQIVKRFFPAAIPYTFTLSSKRSLVLKMLQIMRAGRWEYDRAERELVAAFNAVRKVKTPGGFITYETDRARGISHGDLAWATMLAVINEPIGGEGENERFTVMEF
;
A
#
# COMPACT_ATOMS: atom_id res chain seq x y z
N MET A 1 -70.12 -12.98 9.44
CA MET A 1 -69.27 -14.06 9.88
C MET A 1 -68.90 -14.97 8.71
N ARG A 2 -67.73 -14.82 8.12
CA ARG A 2 -67.11 -15.71 7.11
C ARG A 2 -65.58 -15.58 7.31
N ARG A 3 -65.03 -16.52 7.68
CA ARG A 3 -64.23 -17.78 7.53
C ARG A 3 -62.73 -17.56 7.76
N PRO A 4 -62.12 -18.29 8.72
CA PRO A 4 -60.67 -18.25 9.00
C PRO A 4 -59.84 -19.25 8.17
N GLN A 5 -60.34 -19.86 7.12
CA GLN A 5 -59.59 -20.96 6.43
C GLN A 5 -58.70 -20.51 5.27
N GLU A 6 -58.86 -19.36 4.68
CA GLU A 6 -58.05 -18.95 3.51
C GLU A 6 -56.70 -18.35 3.86
N ARG A 7 -56.44 -17.95 5.12
CA ARG A 7 -55.14 -17.46 5.55
C ARG A 7 -54.09 -18.52 5.81
N LYS A 8 -54.46 -19.80 6.00
CA LYS A 8 -53.50 -20.91 6.26
C LYS A 8 -52.90 -21.50 5.00
N ALA A 9 -53.56 -21.43 3.85
CA ALA A 9 -53.08 -21.97 2.59
C ALA A 9 -51.99 -21.12 1.94
N GLY A 10 -52.07 -19.77 2.06
CA GLY A 10 -51.09 -18.83 1.54
C GLY A 10 -49.72 -18.91 2.28
N ARG A 11 -49.78 -19.16 3.59
CA ARG A 11 -48.56 -19.23 4.41
C ARG A 11 -47.74 -20.50 4.15
N LYS A 12 -48.36 -21.65 3.93
CA LYS A 12 -47.67 -22.90 3.56
C LYS A 12 -47.07 -22.90 2.16
N ARG A 13 -47.61 -22.08 1.24
CA ARG A 13 -47.06 -21.97 -0.12
C ARG A 13 -45.82 -21.06 -0.16
N ASN A 14 -45.71 -20.05 0.71
CA ASN A 14 -44.53 -19.24 0.86
C ASN A 14 -43.39 -19.92 1.63
N GLU A 15 -43.72 -20.77 2.61
CA GLU A 15 -42.75 -21.58 3.35
C GLU A 15 -42.10 -22.65 2.47
N LYS A 16 -42.83 -23.23 1.51
CA LYS A 16 -42.25 -24.17 0.53
C LYS A 16 -41.37 -23.46 -0.54
N LYS A 17 -41.56 -22.16 -0.80
CA LYS A 17 -40.65 -21.38 -1.69
C LYS A 17 -39.38 -20.92 -0.99
N ALA A 18 -39.40 -20.79 0.34
CA ALA A 18 -38.20 -20.41 1.12
C ALA A 18 -37.28 -21.63 1.41
N ALA A 19 -37.70 -22.84 1.17
CA ALA A 19 -36.93 -24.06 1.46
C ALA A 19 -36.08 -24.56 0.29
N HIS A 20 -35.90 -23.78 -0.79
CA HIS A 20 -34.77 -23.98 -1.68
C HIS A 20 -33.53 -23.33 -1.02
N LYS A 21 -33.09 -23.93 0.11
CA LYS A 21 -31.72 -23.77 0.60
C LYS A 21 -30.84 -24.06 -0.62
N ARG A 22 -30.19 -23.01 -1.15
CA ARG A 22 -29.14 -23.20 -2.15
C ARG A 22 -28.17 -24.21 -1.57
N GLN A 23 -28.24 -25.44 -2.08
CA GLN A 23 -27.37 -26.51 -1.67
C GLN A 23 -25.95 -26.05 -2.04
N ARG A 24 -25.16 -25.70 -1.03
CA ARG A 24 -23.76 -25.32 -1.26
C ARG A 24 -23.07 -26.60 -1.70
N PHE A 25 -22.60 -26.63 -2.92
CA PHE A 25 -21.74 -27.67 -3.44
C PHE A 25 -20.32 -27.11 -3.57
N SER A 26 -19.35 -27.95 -3.34
CA SER A 26 -17.95 -27.64 -3.58
C SER A 26 -17.56 -28.21 -4.94
N VAL A 27 -17.03 -27.38 -5.79
CA VAL A 27 -16.42 -27.77 -7.06
C VAL A 27 -14.95 -27.39 -6.99
N ASP A 28 -14.07 -28.33 -7.32
CA ASP A 28 -12.66 -28.01 -7.47
C ASP A 28 -12.53 -27.04 -8.66
N TRP A 29 -12.10 -25.80 -8.36
CA TRP A 29 -11.99 -24.75 -9.36
C TRP A 29 -11.04 -25.11 -10.51
N LYS A 30 -10.03 -25.97 -10.27
CA LYS A 30 -9.11 -26.46 -11.30
C LYS A 30 -9.83 -27.25 -12.41
N THR A 31 -10.94 -27.90 -12.08
CA THR A 31 -11.73 -28.62 -13.07
C THR A 31 -12.58 -27.72 -13.96
N LEU A 32 -12.74 -26.44 -13.56
CA LEU A 32 -13.55 -25.47 -14.31
C LEU A 32 -12.84 -24.88 -15.53
N HIS A 33 -11.53 -25.03 -15.70
CA HIS A 33 -10.83 -24.56 -16.88
C HIS A 33 -11.35 -25.21 -18.19
N ASN A 34 -11.80 -26.45 -18.13
CA ASN A 34 -12.37 -27.16 -19.28
C ASN A 34 -13.89 -26.97 -19.42
N GLY A 35 -14.50 -26.19 -18.53
CA GLY A 35 -15.96 -26.08 -18.45
C GLY A 35 -16.64 -27.31 -17.85
N LEU A 36 -17.59 -27.10 -16.97
CA LEU A 36 -18.31 -28.16 -16.26
C LEU A 36 -19.77 -27.78 -16.03
N ILE A 37 -20.68 -28.74 -16.25
CA ILE A 37 -22.06 -28.62 -15.77
C ILE A 37 -22.06 -28.99 -14.28
N CYS A 38 -22.28 -27.99 -13.44
CA CYS A 38 -22.29 -28.14 -12.00
C CYS A 38 -23.56 -28.84 -11.48
N PRO A 39 -23.59 -29.35 -10.23
CA PRO A 39 -24.74 -30.05 -9.66
C PRO A 39 -26.05 -29.24 -9.66
N ASP A 40 -25.99 -27.92 -9.72
CA ASP A 40 -27.13 -27.02 -9.88
C ASP A 40 -27.59 -26.86 -11.35
N ARG A 41 -27.06 -27.69 -12.26
CA ARG A 41 -27.30 -27.67 -13.70
C ARG A 41 -26.85 -26.40 -14.42
N THR A 42 -26.00 -25.62 -13.79
CA THR A 42 -25.39 -24.44 -14.43
C THR A 42 -24.04 -24.83 -15.00
N TRP A 43 -23.80 -24.50 -16.27
CA TRP A 43 -22.47 -24.61 -16.87
C TRP A 43 -21.59 -23.49 -16.35
N ARG A 44 -20.36 -23.82 -15.94
CA ARG A 44 -19.36 -22.87 -15.48
C ARG A 44 -18.03 -23.17 -16.13
N GLN A 45 -17.31 -22.11 -16.45
CA GLN A 45 -15.93 -22.18 -16.94
C GLN A 45 -15.14 -21.05 -16.30
N ILE A 46 -13.88 -21.30 -16.02
CA ILE A 46 -12.88 -20.31 -15.67
C ILE A 46 -11.98 -20.12 -16.90
N VAL A 47 -11.78 -18.87 -17.31
CA VAL A 47 -10.84 -18.51 -18.36
C VAL A 47 -9.90 -17.47 -17.76
N THR A 48 -8.63 -17.81 -17.64
CA THR A 48 -7.58 -16.93 -17.12
C THR A 48 -6.89 -16.18 -18.24
N LEU A 49 -6.11 -15.16 -17.91
CA LEU A 49 -5.27 -14.46 -18.88
C LEU A 49 -4.27 -15.43 -19.54
N GLU A 50 -3.69 -16.36 -18.78
CA GLU A 50 -2.79 -17.38 -19.32
C GLU A 50 -3.51 -18.29 -20.33
N ASP A 51 -4.77 -18.68 -20.06
CA ASP A 51 -5.57 -19.46 -21.00
C ASP A 51 -5.77 -18.68 -22.31
N VAL A 52 -6.08 -17.39 -22.24
CA VAL A 52 -6.32 -16.52 -23.38
C VAL A 52 -5.05 -16.38 -24.25
N VAL A 53 -3.89 -16.14 -23.61
CA VAL A 53 -2.61 -16.02 -24.31
C VAL A 53 -2.19 -17.34 -24.94
N ASN A 54 -2.35 -18.46 -24.21
CA ASN A 54 -2.04 -19.81 -24.72
C ASN A 54 -2.94 -20.21 -25.92
N HIS A 55 -4.15 -19.63 -26.00
CA HIS A 55 -5.05 -19.83 -27.14
C HIS A 55 -4.84 -18.83 -28.29
N GLY A 56 -3.75 -18.07 -28.28
CA GLY A 56 -3.27 -17.28 -29.40
C GLY A 56 -3.57 -15.78 -29.33
N TRP A 57 -4.03 -15.26 -28.21
CA TRP A 57 -4.12 -13.82 -28.01
C TRP A 57 -2.72 -13.21 -27.87
N LYS A 58 -2.36 -12.26 -28.77
CA LYS A 58 -1.00 -11.72 -28.89
C LYS A 58 -0.91 -10.22 -28.55
N HIS A 59 -1.99 -9.61 -28.10
CA HIS A 59 -2.05 -8.17 -27.89
C HIS A 59 -1.84 -7.76 -26.42
N THR A 60 -1.38 -8.68 -25.60
CA THR A 60 -1.22 -8.45 -24.17
C THR A 60 0.05 -9.13 -23.69
N ASP A 61 0.91 -8.37 -23.04
CA ASP A 61 2.07 -8.89 -22.32
C ASP A 61 1.66 -9.20 -20.89
N ILE A 62 1.83 -10.46 -20.50
CA ILE A 62 1.49 -10.93 -19.14
C ILE A 62 2.41 -10.27 -18.11
N ASP A 63 3.68 -10.09 -18.45
CA ASP A 63 4.67 -9.53 -17.51
C ASP A 63 4.40 -8.03 -17.30
N GLU A 64 4.02 -7.28 -18.34
CA GLU A 64 3.59 -5.88 -18.22
C GLU A 64 2.38 -5.74 -17.30
N ILE A 65 1.33 -6.54 -17.50
CA ILE A 65 0.15 -6.54 -16.63
C ILE A 65 0.52 -6.92 -15.19
N ARG A 66 1.44 -7.88 -15.01
CA ARG A 66 1.88 -8.28 -13.67
C ARG A 66 2.65 -7.17 -12.96
N ASP A 67 3.44 -6.40 -13.69
CA ASP A 67 4.20 -5.26 -13.15
C ASP A 67 3.29 -4.07 -12.77
N GLU A 68 2.20 -3.87 -13.51
CA GLU A 68 1.20 -2.84 -13.24
C GLU A 68 0.25 -3.16 -12.07
N ASN A 69 0.25 -4.40 -11.60
CA ASN A 69 -0.67 -4.87 -10.57
C ASN A 69 0.06 -5.50 -9.38
N THR A 70 -0.57 -5.50 -8.21
CA THR A 70 -0.09 -6.36 -7.12
C THR A 70 -0.33 -7.82 -7.49
N GLU A 71 0.46 -8.74 -6.94
CA GLU A 71 0.28 -10.18 -7.17
C GLU A 71 -1.15 -10.64 -6.90
N ASP A 72 -1.77 -10.10 -5.86
CA ASP A 72 -3.14 -10.44 -5.51
C ASP A 72 -4.17 -9.84 -6.47
N GLU A 73 -3.92 -8.62 -6.98
CA GLU A 73 -4.77 -8.03 -8.04
C GLU A 73 -4.63 -8.84 -9.32
N PHE A 74 -3.40 -9.19 -9.69
CA PHE A 74 -3.15 -10.04 -10.84
C PHE A 74 -3.88 -11.38 -10.71
N ARG A 75 -3.74 -12.06 -9.55
CA ARG A 75 -4.43 -13.32 -9.28
C ARG A 75 -5.95 -13.19 -9.29
N ASN A 76 -6.50 -12.12 -8.70
CA ASN A 76 -7.94 -11.92 -8.63
C ASN A 76 -8.57 -11.50 -9.97
N LEU A 77 -7.96 -10.53 -10.66
CA LEU A 77 -8.53 -9.93 -11.87
C LEU A 77 -8.26 -10.77 -13.13
N TYR A 78 -7.07 -11.36 -13.22
CA TYR A 78 -6.61 -12.03 -14.44
C TYR A 78 -6.51 -13.54 -14.31
N MET A 79 -6.32 -14.07 -13.10
CA MET A 79 -6.22 -15.50 -12.84
C MET A 79 -7.49 -16.10 -12.25
N CYS A 80 -8.55 -15.29 -12.04
CA CYS A 80 -9.83 -15.70 -11.44
C CYS A 80 -9.70 -16.34 -10.05
N GLU A 81 -8.66 -16.02 -9.30
CA GLU A 81 -8.44 -16.56 -7.96
C GLU A 81 -9.09 -15.68 -6.89
N PHE A 82 -9.65 -16.31 -5.85
CA PHE A 82 -10.20 -15.57 -4.71
C PHE A 82 -9.08 -15.15 -3.76
N VAL A 83 -8.90 -13.85 -3.64
CA VAL A 83 -7.96 -13.26 -2.68
C VAL A 83 -8.66 -13.03 -1.35
N ARG A 84 -7.99 -13.37 -0.25
CA ARG A 84 -8.52 -13.16 1.10
C ARG A 84 -8.40 -11.69 1.47
N GLU A 85 -9.53 -11.09 1.85
CA GLU A 85 -9.54 -9.74 2.42
C GLU A 85 -8.82 -9.73 3.77
N GLY A 86 -8.17 -8.61 4.09
CA GLY A 86 -7.50 -8.39 5.37
C GLY A 86 -6.09 -8.97 5.50
N GLU A 87 -5.54 -9.58 4.44
CA GLU A 87 -4.12 -9.96 4.42
C GLU A 87 -3.23 -8.71 4.29
N SER A 88 -2.00 -8.80 4.82
CA SER A 88 -1.02 -7.72 4.64
C SER A 88 -0.71 -7.53 3.16
N ALA A 89 -0.62 -6.27 2.72
CA ALA A 89 -0.17 -5.94 1.38
C ALA A 89 1.29 -6.37 1.15
N PHE A 90 2.07 -6.41 2.22
CA PHE A 90 3.50 -6.73 2.17
C PHE A 90 3.77 -8.09 2.84
N ASN A 91 4.28 -9.03 2.07
CA ASN A 91 4.62 -10.36 2.57
C ASN A 91 5.77 -10.27 3.59
N LEU A 92 5.59 -10.88 4.77
CA LEU A 92 6.57 -10.82 5.85
C LEU A 92 7.93 -11.38 5.45
N ASN A 93 8.00 -12.42 4.61
CA ASN A 93 9.26 -12.98 4.16
C ASN A 93 10.03 -12.01 3.26
N ILE A 94 9.32 -11.26 2.41
CA ILE A 94 9.94 -10.21 1.59
C ILE A 94 10.45 -9.09 2.49
N LEU A 95 9.66 -8.65 3.46
CA LEU A 95 10.07 -7.62 4.42
C LEU A 95 11.33 -8.03 5.17
N ILE A 96 11.37 -9.24 5.74
CA ILE A 96 12.55 -9.75 6.45
C ILE A 96 13.76 -9.85 5.51
N GLY A 97 13.56 -10.25 4.26
CA GLY A 97 14.61 -10.35 3.24
C GLY A 97 15.23 -9.00 2.85
N CYS A 98 14.56 -7.88 3.09
CA CYS A 98 15.07 -6.52 2.86
C CYS A 98 15.92 -6.00 4.05
N GLY A 99 15.86 -6.66 5.21
CA GLY A 99 16.59 -6.25 6.41
C GLY A 99 18.07 -6.62 6.36
N VAL A 100 18.95 -5.63 6.53
CA VAL A 100 20.41 -5.77 6.58
C VAL A 100 20.93 -5.38 7.96
N ASP A 101 22.21 -5.63 8.22
CA ASP A 101 22.91 -5.03 9.36
C ASP A 101 23.45 -3.67 8.90
N GLY A 102 22.71 -2.59 9.19
CA GLY A 102 23.07 -1.27 8.69
C GLY A 102 24.46 -0.82 9.16
N TYR A 103 24.87 -1.19 10.36
CA TYR A 103 26.17 -0.81 10.90
C TYR A 103 27.32 -1.53 10.18
N ASP A 104 27.13 -2.81 9.87
CA ASP A 104 28.16 -3.62 9.23
C ASP A 104 28.12 -3.50 7.70
N ASP A 105 26.95 -3.37 7.08
CA ASP A 105 26.79 -3.40 5.63
C ASP A 105 26.92 -2.01 4.98
N TRP A 106 26.47 -0.94 5.64
CA TRP A 106 26.50 0.42 5.11
C TRP A 106 27.73 1.21 5.56
N LYS A 107 28.84 1.01 4.91
CA LYS A 107 30.12 1.63 5.29
C LYS A 107 30.14 3.16 5.22
N ASP A 108 29.24 3.75 4.45
CA ASP A 108 29.03 5.20 4.28
C ASP A 108 28.06 5.80 5.31
N TRP A 109 27.39 4.99 6.13
CA TRP A 109 26.47 5.42 7.16
C TRP A 109 27.15 5.53 8.52
N LYS A 110 27.03 6.68 9.16
CA LYS A 110 27.61 6.97 10.47
C LYS A 110 26.53 7.53 11.40
N PRO A 111 25.69 6.68 12.02
CA PRO A 111 24.46 7.09 12.72
C PRO A 111 24.67 8.12 13.82
N PHE A 112 25.86 8.12 14.46
CA PHE A 112 26.20 9.03 15.55
C PHE A 112 26.91 10.31 15.12
N ALA A 113 27.20 10.46 13.83
CA ALA A 113 27.81 11.69 13.32
C ALA A 113 26.76 12.82 13.21
N PRO A 114 27.17 14.09 13.32
CA PRO A 114 26.28 15.22 13.09
C PRO A 114 25.61 15.18 11.71
N ARG A 115 26.28 14.62 10.71
CA ARG A 115 25.78 14.32 9.38
C ARG A 115 25.95 12.83 9.05
N PRO A 116 24.94 12.01 9.37
CA PRO A 116 25.07 10.56 9.27
C PRO A 116 25.39 10.03 7.87
N MET A 117 24.96 10.72 6.81
CA MET A 117 25.23 10.39 5.41
C MET A 117 26.20 11.35 4.72
N GLY A 118 26.87 12.24 5.49
CA GLY A 118 27.73 13.29 4.92
C GLY A 118 26.95 14.19 3.95
N ASN A 119 27.43 14.31 2.71
CA ASN A 119 26.79 15.10 1.66
C ASN A 119 25.89 14.23 0.73
N ARG A 120 25.70 12.98 1.04
CA ARG A 120 24.85 12.10 0.22
C ARG A 120 23.40 12.58 0.31
N PRO A 121 22.68 12.68 -0.83
CA PRO A 121 21.30 13.09 -0.82
C PRO A 121 20.42 12.13 -0.06
N VAL A 122 19.40 12.66 0.59
CA VAL A 122 18.32 11.88 1.20
C VAL A 122 16.97 12.46 0.82
N TRP A 123 15.97 11.58 0.86
CA TRP A 123 14.56 11.90 0.67
C TRP A 123 13.82 11.66 1.97
N ILE A 124 12.92 12.56 2.31
CA ILE A 124 12.11 12.47 3.52
C ILE A 124 10.65 12.23 3.10
N GLY A 125 10.00 11.29 3.76
CA GLY A 125 8.56 11.16 3.76
C GLY A 125 7.99 11.46 5.13
N TYR A 126 6.88 12.15 5.17
CA TYR A 126 6.16 12.51 6.39
C TYR A 126 4.68 12.15 6.28
N ASP A 127 4.24 11.25 7.15
CA ASP A 127 2.84 10.94 7.37
C ASP A 127 2.35 11.77 8.57
N ALA A 128 1.47 12.74 8.30
CA ALA A 128 1.05 13.72 9.29
C ALA A 128 -0.05 13.18 10.22
N ASN A 129 -0.04 13.61 11.47
CA ASN A 129 -1.11 13.32 12.41
C ASN A 129 -1.87 14.56 12.86
N GLY A 130 -3.02 14.34 13.53
CA GLY A 130 -3.75 15.43 14.22
C GLY A 130 -3.01 15.93 15.45
N SER A 131 -3.22 17.20 15.82
CA SER A 131 -2.62 17.84 16.99
C SER A 131 -3.21 17.40 18.33
N SER A 132 -4.29 16.61 18.35
CA SER A 132 -4.93 16.17 19.59
C SER A 132 -4.21 14.97 20.22
N GLY A 133 -3.75 15.10 21.47
CA GLY A 133 -2.95 14.12 22.20
C GLY A 133 -3.56 12.71 22.38
N ASN A 134 -4.77 12.46 21.91
CA ASN A 134 -5.44 11.16 21.85
C ASN A 134 -5.52 10.59 20.42
N GLY A 135 -4.83 11.18 19.47
CA GLY A 135 -4.89 10.82 18.04
C GLY A 135 -3.76 9.87 17.60
N ASP A 136 -3.85 9.53 16.34
CA ASP A 136 -2.85 8.75 15.61
C ASP A 136 -1.47 9.42 15.71
N SER A 137 -0.40 8.64 15.67
CA SER A 137 0.96 9.16 15.60
C SER A 137 1.29 9.54 14.17
N GLY A 138 2.03 10.64 13.96
CA GLY A 138 2.70 10.90 12.69
C GLY A 138 4.04 10.17 12.63
N ALA A 139 4.65 10.16 11.46
CA ALA A 139 5.95 9.53 11.26
C ALA A 139 6.81 10.24 10.22
N VAL A 140 8.11 10.27 10.48
CA VAL A 140 9.14 10.66 9.53
C VAL A 140 9.93 9.43 9.11
N SER A 141 10.23 9.31 7.83
CA SER A 141 11.17 8.33 7.28
C SER A 141 12.22 9.02 6.43
N VAL A 142 13.49 8.73 6.69
CA VAL A 142 14.65 9.25 5.95
C VAL A 142 15.19 8.13 5.08
N VAL A 143 15.17 8.34 3.78
CA VAL A 143 15.56 7.35 2.79
C VAL A 143 16.69 7.89 1.93
N VAL A 144 17.76 7.13 1.80
CA VAL A 144 18.83 7.39 0.85
C VAL A 144 18.42 6.84 -0.52
N PRO A 145 18.27 7.68 -1.55
CA PRO A 145 17.96 7.19 -2.89
C PRO A 145 19.15 6.45 -3.50
N PRO A 146 18.91 5.62 -4.52
CA PRO A 146 19.97 4.95 -5.24
C PRO A 146 20.92 5.95 -5.92
N ALA A 147 22.23 5.65 -5.88
CA ALA A 147 23.24 6.48 -6.53
C ALA A 147 23.21 6.39 -8.07
N VAL A 148 22.62 5.32 -8.58
CA VAL A 148 22.45 5.03 -10.01
C VAL A 148 21.05 4.50 -10.26
N PRO A 149 20.48 4.72 -11.44
CA PRO A 149 19.17 4.15 -11.79
C PRO A 149 19.13 2.64 -11.52
N GLY A 150 18.01 2.16 -10.95
CA GLY A 150 17.87 0.74 -10.60
C GLY A 150 18.63 0.28 -9.35
N GLY A 151 19.41 1.15 -8.71
CA GLY A 151 20.11 0.84 -7.46
C GLY A 151 19.17 0.73 -6.26
N ARG A 152 19.75 0.55 -5.06
CA ARG A 152 18.98 0.30 -3.83
C ARG A 152 18.68 1.56 -3.07
N PHE A 153 17.47 1.64 -2.56
CA PHE A 153 17.04 2.57 -1.51
C PHE A 153 17.46 2.04 -0.14
N ARG A 154 17.78 2.93 0.78
CA ARG A 154 18.09 2.57 2.17
C ARG A 154 17.29 3.46 3.12
N THR A 155 16.43 2.88 3.92
CA THR A 155 15.79 3.61 5.04
C THR A 155 16.78 3.65 6.19
N VAL A 156 17.34 4.83 6.47
CA VAL A 156 18.46 5.01 7.41
C VAL A 156 18.03 5.55 8.77
N GLU A 157 16.87 6.20 8.83
CA GLU A 157 16.32 6.69 10.10
C GLU A 157 14.80 6.78 10.00
N THR A 158 14.11 6.39 11.07
CA THR A 158 12.66 6.58 11.22
C THR A 158 12.38 7.25 12.56
N ARG A 159 11.34 8.08 12.64
CA ARG A 159 10.92 8.71 13.87
C ARG A 159 9.40 8.80 13.96
N ARG A 160 8.81 8.34 15.05
CA ARG A 160 7.42 8.63 15.35
C ARG A 160 7.27 10.02 15.97
N VAL A 161 6.18 10.67 15.60
CA VAL A 161 5.83 12.02 16.07
C VAL A 161 4.45 11.92 16.72
N GLN A 162 4.37 12.13 18.03
CA GLN A 162 3.11 11.96 18.77
C GLN A 162 2.89 13.13 19.71
N GLY A 163 1.65 13.63 19.75
CA GLY A 163 1.23 14.65 20.70
C GLY A 163 1.86 16.03 20.48
N LEU A 164 2.35 16.30 19.27
CA LEU A 164 2.96 17.58 18.91
C LEU A 164 1.99 18.45 18.11
N GLU A 165 2.03 19.76 18.36
CA GLU A 165 1.35 20.76 17.53
C GLU A 165 2.00 20.85 16.15
N PHE A 166 1.31 21.43 15.16
CA PHE A 166 1.76 21.45 13.76
C PHE A 166 3.13 22.12 13.57
N GLU A 167 3.40 23.18 14.31
CA GLU A 167 4.69 23.88 14.31
C GLU A 167 5.82 22.99 14.84
N GLU A 168 5.52 22.20 15.88
CA GLU A 168 6.49 21.28 16.46
C GLU A 168 6.75 20.08 15.53
N GLN A 169 5.70 19.56 14.87
CA GLN A 169 5.82 18.55 13.83
C GLN A 169 6.71 19.04 12.69
N ALA A 170 6.48 20.26 12.17
CA ALA A 170 7.30 20.88 11.14
C ALA A 170 8.74 21.08 11.60
N ARG A 171 8.96 21.44 12.88
CA ARG A 171 10.31 21.58 13.46
C ARG A 171 11.06 20.25 13.49
N VAL A 172 10.38 19.13 13.77
CA VAL A 172 10.99 17.79 13.66
C VAL A 172 11.51 17.56 12.24
N ILE A 173 10.75 17.93 11.22
CA ILE A 173 11.20 17.80 9.82
C ILE A 173 12.38 18.74 9.55
N GLU A 174 12.34 19.96 10.06
CA GLU A 174 13.42 20.95 9.91
C GLU A 174 14.74 20.43 10.54
N GLU A 175 14.70 19.79 11.71
CA GLU A 175 15.88 19.16 12.33
C GLU A 175 16.58 18.18 11.39
N PHE A 176 15.83 17.40 10.62
CA PHE A 176 16.40 16.49 9.64
C PHE A 176 17.10 17.23 8.49
N THR A 177 16.64 18.43 8.09
CA THR A 177 17.29 19.21 7.04
C THR A 177 18.67 19.74 7.47
N TYR A 178 18.92 19.92 8.77
CA TYR A 178 20.24 20.26 9.30
C TYR A 178 21.18 19.05 9.38
N ARG A 179 20.62 17.85 9.66
CA ARG A 179 21.40 16.62 9.80
C ARG A 179 21.71 15.93 8.48
N TYR A 180 20.88 16.11 7.47
CA TYR A 180 20.98 15.45 6.19
C TYR A 180 21.01 16.44 5.04
N ASN A 181 21.58 16.03 3.89
CA ASN A 181 21.45 16.73 2.62
C ASN A 181 20.11 16.34 1.99
N VAL A 182 19.05 17.05 2.35
CA VAL A 182 17.69 16.72 1.90
C VAL A 182 17.43 17.30 0.52
N GLU A 183 17.05 16.46 -0.45
CA GLU A 183 16.67 16.85 -1.80
C GLU A 183 15.17 16.77 -2.06
N HIS A 184 14.45 15.96 -1.29
CA HIS A 184 13.01 15.76 -1.44
C HIS A 184 12.35 15.63 -0.08
N ILE A 185 11.17 16.25 0.08
CA ILE A 185 10.27 16.05 1.20
C ILE A 185 8.87 15.81 0.64
N GLY A 186 8.35 14.60 0.84
CA GLY A 186 6.97 14.24 0.52
C GLY A 186 6.12 14.22 1.79
N ILE A 187 5.02 14.95 1.82
CA ILE A 187 4.17 15.11 2.99
C ILE A 187 2.76 14.63 2.68
N ASP A 188 2.18 13.78 3.54
CA ASP A 188 0.74 13.55 3.51
C ASP A 188 0.01 14.83 3.91
N ALA A 189 -0.60 15.49 2.95
CA ALA A 189 -1.42 16.69 3.12
C ALA A 189 -2.92 16.38 3.12
N THR A 190 -3.30 15.13 3.37
CA THR A 190 -4.70 14.72 3.41
C THR A 190 -5.41 15.39 4.58
N GLY A 191 -6.49 16.10 4.27
CA GLY A 191 -7.25 16.84 5.27
C GLY A 191 -6.50 18.05 5.84
N GLY A 192 -7.12 18.76 6.79
CA GLY A 192 -6.58 20.02 7.31
C GLY A 192 -5.29 19.89 8.12
N HIS A 193 -5.06 18.73 8.74
CA HIS A 193 -3.87 18.52 9.60
C HIS A 193 -2.58 18.43 8.80
N GLY A 194 -2.55 17.58 7.78
CA GLY A 194 -1.39 17.42 6.93
C GLY A 194 -1.07 18.67 6.11
N ASP A 195 -2.11 19.35 5.61
CA ASP A 195 -1.92 20.62 4.90
C ASP A 195 -1.31 21.70 5.82
N ALA A 196 -1.74 21.78 7.10
CA ALA A 196 -1.17 22.73 8.05
C ALA A 196 0.34 22.52 8.24
N VAL A 197 0.80 21.28 8.42
CA VAL A 197 2.23 20.96 8.53
C VAL A 197 2.95 21.31 7.22
N TYR A 198 2.38 20.94 6.08
CA TYR A 198 2.95 21.25 4.76
C TYR A 198 3.16 22.75 4.54
N GLN A 199 2.18 23.60 4.89
CA GLN A 199 2.29 25.05 4.75
C GLN A 199 3.43 25.65 5.60
N ILE A 200 3.73 25.03 6.74
CA ILE A 200 4.85 25.44 7.59
C ILE A 200 6.17 24.95 6.98
N VAL A 201 6.25 23.67 6.60
CA VAL A 201 7.46 23.10 5.98
C VAL A 201 7.86 23.84 4.72
N LYS A 202 6.90 24.22 3.89
CA LYS A 202 7.14 24.97 2.64
C LYS A 202 7.87 26.30 2.87
N ARG A 203 7.83 26.89 4.06
CA ARG A 203 8.51 28.15 4.38
C ARG A 203 10.03 27.98 4.43
N PHE A 204 10.53 26.84 4.93
CA PHE A 204 11.96 26.54 5.01
C PHE A 204 12.43 25.56 3.93
N PHE A 205 11.54 24.77 3.36
CA PHE A 205 11.81 23.86 2.25
C PHE A 205 10.76 24.02 1.14
N PRO A 206 10.90 25.05 0.27
CA PRO A 206 9.89 25.38 -0.76
C PRO A 206 9.62 24.27 -1.79
N ALA A 207 10.56 23.33 -1.95
CA ALA A 207 10.43 22.20 -2.85
C ALA A 207 9.69 20.99 -2.24
N ALA A 208 9.11 21.12 -1.03
CA ALA A 208 8.29 20.07 -0.44
C ALA A 208 7.05 19.79 -1.32
N ILE A 209 6.69 18.51 -1.45
CA ILE A 209 5.57 18.06 -2.28
C ILE A 209 4.45 17.54 -1.38
N PRO A 210 3.25 18.13 -1.45
CA PRO A 210 2.09 17.60 -0.75
C PRO A 210 1.48 16.43 -1.54
N TYR A 211 1.13 15.38 -0.84
CA TYR A 211 0.42 14.23 -1.39
C TYR A 211 -0.94 14.10 -0.71
N THR A 212 -1.99 13.92 -1.48
CA THR A 212 -3.33 13.65 -0.95
C THR A 212 -3.63 12.16 -1.09
N PHE A 213 -3.97 11.51 0.02
CA PHE A 213 -4.33 10.10 0.04
C PHE A 213 -5.74 9.90 -0.51
N THR A 214 -5.81 9.43 -1.73
CA THR A 214 -7.00 8.92 -2.40
C THR A 214 -6.90 7.39 -2.53
N LEU A 215 -7.94 6.74 -3.01
CA LEU A 215 -7.88 5.30 -3.30
C LEU A 215 -6.77 4.98 -4.31
N SER A 216 -6.64 5.80 -5.35
CA SER A 216 -5.63 5.62 -6.41
C SER A 216 -4.22 5.95 -5.93
N SER A 217 -4.01 7.06 -5.20
CA SER A 217 -2.67 7.41 -4.72
C SER A 217 -2.13 6.41 -3.70
N LYS A 218 -2.97 5.91 -2.78
CA LYS A 218 -2.60 4.81 -1.87
C LYS A 218 -2.19 3.55 -2.63
N ARG A 219 -2.94 3.22 -3.69
CA ARG A 219 -2.61 2.08 -4.56
C ARG A 219 -1.24 2.29 -5.23
N SER A 220 -0.99 3.46 -5.81
CA SER A 220 0.28 3.79 -6.46
C SER A 220 1.47 3.71 -5.51
N LEU A 221 1.35 4.24 -4.28
CA LEU A 221 2.36 4.15 -3.24
C LEU A 221 2.71 2.69 -2.89
N VAL A 222 1.69 1.86 -2.67
CA VAL A 222 1.88 0.44 -2.34
C VAL A 222 2.48 -0.34 -3.51
N LEU A 223 2.00 -0.11 -4.75
CA LEU A 223 2.54 -0.75 -5.95
C LEU A 223 4.01 -0.41 -6.15
N LYS A 224 4.37 0.87 -6.06
CA LYS A 224 5.76 1.32 -6.19
C LYS A 224 6.65 0.63 -5.15
N MET A 225 6.21 0.59 -3.90
CA MET A 225 7.00 -0.05 -2.84
C MET A 225 7.14 -1.55 -3.04
N LEU A 226 6.08 -2.24 -3.48
CA LEU A 226 6.12 -3.66 -3.82
C LEU A 226 7.09 -3.95 -4.98
N GLN A 227 7.08 -3.11 -6.02
CA GLN A 227 8.01 -3.21 -7.15
C GLN A 227 9.46 -3.08 -6.67
N ILE A 228 9.75 -2.07 -5.84
CA ILE A 228 11.08 -1.85 -5.26
C ILE A 228 11.52 -3.06 -4.41
N MET A 229 10.64 -3.57 -3.54
CA MET A 229 10.94 -4.71 -2.67
C MET A 229 11.16 -6.01 -3.46
N ARG A 230 10.32 -6.31 -4.45
CA ARG A 230 10.44 -7.51 -5.30
C ARG A 230 11.72 -7.51 -6.12
N ALA A 231 12.14 -6.34 -6.59
CA ALA A 231 13.40 -6.17 -7.29
C ALA A 231 14.64 -6.23 -6.36
N GLY A 232 14.46 -6.43 -5.05
CA GLY A 232 15.55 -6.44 -4.06
C GLY A 232 16.23 -5.07 -3.93
N ARG A 233 15.51 -3.99 -4.21
CA ARG A 233 16.03 -2.63 -4.27
C ARG A 233 15.77 -1.80 -3.02
N TRP A 234 15.27 -2.39 -1.95
CA TRP A 234 15.07 -1.70 -0.68
C TRP A 234 15.83 -2.40 0.45
N GLU A 235 16.48 -1.60 1.27
CA GLU A 235 17.18 -2.03 2.47
C GLU A 235 16.77 -1.16 3.66
N TYR A 236 16.72 -1.75 4.83
CA TYR A 236 16.54 -1.08 6.12
C TYR A 236 17.36 -1.81 7.18
N ASP A 237 17.70 -1.12 8.28
CA ASP A 237 18.37 -1.79 9.40
C ASP A 237 17.42 -2.78 10.05
N ARG A 238 17.83 -4.06 10.16
CA ARG A 238 17.00 -5.13 10.75
C ARG A 238 16.60 -4.88 12.20
N ALA A 239 17.26 -3.95 12.90
CA ALA A 239 16.88 -3.52 14.24
C ALA A 239 15.58 -2.69 14.23
N GLU A 240 15.17 -2.10 13.10
CA GLU A 240 13.96 -1.29 12.90
C GLU A 240 12.68 -2.15 12.88
N ARG A 241 12.37 -2.79 14.01
CA ARG A 241 11.22 -3.70 14.13
C ARG A 241 9.88 -2.99 13.93
N GLU A 242 9.80 -1.72 14.34
CA GLU A 242 8.60 -0.91 14.16
C GLU A 242 8.30 -0.64 12.70
N LEU A 243 9.31 -0.45 11.87
CA LEU A 243 9.16 -0.28 10.43
C LEU A 243 8.57 -1.54 9.78
N VAL A 244 9.07 -2.72 10.16
CA VAL A 244 8.52 -4.00 9.70
C VAL A 244 7.07 -4.18 10.13
N ALA A 245 6.75 -3.86 11.41
CA ALA A 245 5.40 -3.92 11.93
C ALA A 245 4.46 -2.97 11.19
N ALA A 246 4.93 -1.76 10.87
CA ALA A 246 4.16 -0.76 10.12
C ALA A 246 3.82 -1.24 8.71
N PHE A 247 4.78 -1.77 7.96
CA PHE A 247 4.51 -2.36 6.64
C PHE A 247 3.57 -3.56 6.73
N ASN A 248 3.78 -4.44 7.71
CA ASN A 248 2.91 -5.59 7.90
C ASN A 248 1.48 -5.22 8.33
N ALA A 249 1.25 -4.01 8.87
CA ALA A 249 -0.07 -3.51 9.24
C ALA A 249 -0.87 -2.94 8.06
N VAL A 250 -0.24 -2.67 6.92
CA VAL A 250 -0.94 -2.22 5.70
C VAL A 250 -1.75 -3.38 5.14
N ARG A 251 -3.08 -3.22 5.10
CA ARG A 251 -4.05 -4.24 4.68
C ARG A 251 -4.67 -3.87 3.36
N LYS A 252 -4.94 -4.89 2.57
CA LYS A 252 -5.76 -4.79 1.39
C LYS A 252 -7.23 -4.73 1.79
N VAL A 253 -7.94 -3.74 1.26
CA VAL A 253 -9.37 -3.54 1.49
C VAL A 253 -10.07 -3.44 0.14
N LYS A 254 -11.21 -4.13 0.02
CA LYS A 254 -12.06 -4.06 -1.16
C LYS A 254 -13.20 -3.08 -0.89
N THR A 255 -13.32 -2.06 -1.74
CA THR A 255 -14.43 -1.11 -1.66
C THR A 255 -15.74 -1.75 -2.08
N PRO A 256 -16.92 -1.21 -1.72
CA PRO A 256 -18.21 -1.71 -2.19
C PRO A 256 -18.33 -1.76 -3.72
N GLY A 257 -17.61 -0.92 -4.45
CA GLY A 257 -17.53 -0.91 -5.91
C GLY A 257 -16.56 -1.95 -6.50
N GLY A 258 -15.91 -2.77 -5.67
CA GLY A 258 -15.01 -3.83 -6.12
C GLY A 258 -13.55 -3.39 -6.31
N PHE A 259 -13.22 -2.10 -6.14
CA PHE A 259 -11.85 -1.61 -6.25
C PHE A 259 -11.01 -2.03 -5.04
N ILE A 260 -9.75 -2.34 -5.29
CA ILE A 260 -8.78 -2.63 -4.24
C ILE A 260 -8.09 -1.34 -3.83
N THR A 261 -8.09 -1.08 -2.52
CA THR A 261 -7.33 -0.01 -1.87
C THR A 261 -6.57 -0.56 -0.67
N TYR A 262 -5.82 0.30 0.00
CA TYR A 262 -5.00 -0.10 1.13
C TYR A 262 -5.28 0.79 2.33
N GLU A 263 -5.39 0.17 3.49
CA GLU A 263 -5.62 0.84 4.76
C GLU A 263 -4.74 0.20 5.84
N THR A 264 -4.54 0.91 6.92
CA THR A 264 -3.85 0.37 8.08
C THR A 264 -4.85 -0.25 9.04
N ASP A 265 -4.55 -1.44 9.54
CA ASP A 265 -5.36 -2.11 10.56
C ASP A 265 -5.21 -1.40 11.90
N ARG A 266 -6.22 -0.65 12.29
CA ARG A 266 -6.29 0.09 13.56
C ARG A 266 -6.72 -0.77 14.75
N ALA A 267 -7.19 -1.99 14.51
CA ALA A 267 -7.89 -2.79 15.54
C ALA A 267 -6.97 -3.40 16.61
N ARG A 268 -5.65 -3.36 16.45
CA ARG A 268 -4.72 -4.08 17.33
C ARG A 268 -3.75 -3.21 18.14
N GLY A 269 -3.82 -1.90 18.08
CA GLY A 269 -3.01 -0.99 18.93
C GLY A 269 -1.48 -1.10 18.79
N ILE A 270 -0.96 -1.83 17.81
CA ILE A 270 0.45 -2.21 17.73
C ILE A 270 1.24 -1.36 16.73
N SER A 271 0.63 -0.88 15.68
CA SER A 271 1.25 0.06 14.73
C SER A 271 0.18 0.65 13.82
N HIS A 272 0.21 1.95 13.65
CA HIS A 272 -0.74 2.66 12.78
C HIS A 272 -0.30 2.68 11.31
N GLY A 273 0.79 2.01 10.94
CA GLY A 273 1.34 1.98 9.59
C GLY A 273 2.02 3.29 9.16
N ASP A 274 2.06 4.30 10.02
CA ASP A 274 2.54 5.63 9.69
C ASP A 274 3.97 5.62 9.15
N LEU A 275 4.86 4.79 9.75
CA LEU A 275 6.23 4.62 9.25
C LEU A 275 6.27 4.03 7.83
N ALA A 276 5.33 3.14 7.49
CA ALA A 276 5.26 2.58 6.15
C ALA A 276 4.79 3.63 5.14
N TRP A 277 3.74 4.41 5.48
CA TRP A 277 3.26 5.49 4.61
C TRP A 277 4.32 6.58 4.44
N ALA A 278 5.00 6.99 5.51
CA ALA A 278 6.11 7.93 5.44
C ALA A 278 7.24 7.40 4.53
N THR A 279 7.61 6.11 4.65
CA THR A 279 8.64 5.52 3.78
C THR A 279 8.20 5.50 2.32
N MET A 280 6.95 5.14 2.04
CA MET A 280 6.40 5.15 0.69
C MET A 280 6.34 6.56 0.10
N LEU A 281 6.03 7.59 0.90
CA LEU A 281 6.07 9.00 0.48
C LEU A 281 7.48 9.48 0.14
N ALA A 282 8.52 8.94 0.78
CA ALA A 282 9.89 9.24 0.39
C ALA A 282 10.25 8.62 -0.95
N VAL A 283 9.96 7.33 -1.15
CA VAL A 283 10.40 6.58 -2.35
C VAL A 283 9.61 6.89 -3.61
N ILE A 284 8.40 7.47 -3.49
CA ILE A 284 7.56 7.82 -4.65
C ILE A 284 8.21 8.87 -5.55
N ASN A 285 9.19 9.60 -5.06
CA ASN A 285 9.96 10.56 -5.84
C ASN A 285 10.76 9.91 -7.00
N GLU A 286 11.03 8.61 -6.93
CA GLU A 286 11.58 7.89 -8.09
C GLU A 286 10.45 7.66 -9.12
N PRO A 287 10.61 8.06 -10.40
CA PRO A 287 9.60 7.82 -11.43
C PRO A 287 9.21 6.33 -11.52
N ILE A 288 7.95 6.06 -11.82
CA ILE A 288 7.46 4.73 -12.15
C ILE A 288 7.88 4.46 -13.59
N GLY A 289 8.75 3.50 -13.83
CA GLY A 289 9.31 3.19 -15.14
C GLY A 289 10.79 3.59 -15.20
N GLY A 290 11.69 2.60 -15.27
CA GLY A 290 13.09 2.83 -15.60
C GLY A 290 13.19 3.19 -17.07
N GLU A 291 13.90 4.29 -17.35
CA GLU A 291 14.21 4.89 -18.63
C GLU A 291 13.11 5.75 -19.29
N GLY A 292 13.14 7.04 -18.97
CA GLY A 292 13.02 8.10 -19.98
C GLY A 292 11.65 8.60 -20.36
N GLU A 293 10.59 8.49 -19.54
CA GLU A 293 9.43 9.35 -19.75
C GLU A 293 9.09 10.11 -18.47
N ASN A 294 9.23 11.44 -18.59
CA ASN A 294 8.81 12.44 -17.60
C ASN A 294 7.27 12.48 -17.53
N GLU A 295 6.62 11.47 -17.06
CA GLU A 295 5.29 11.62 -16.52
C GLU A 295 5.41 12.12 -15.06
N ARG A 296 5.62 13.44 -14.95
CA ARG A 296 5.31 14.16 -13.72
C ARG A 296 3.85 13.86 -13.42
N PHE A 297 3.58 13.21 -12.30
CA PHE A 297 2.23 13.21 -11.73
C PHE A 297 1.79 14.66 -11.67
N THR A 298 0.93 15.06 -12.59
CA THR A 298 0.34 16.38 -12.57
C THR A 298 -0.55 16.40 -11.33
N VAL A 299 -0.11 17.10 -10.31
CA VAL A 299 -0.99 17.55 -9.24
C VAL A 299 -2.06 18.39 -9.93
N MET A 300 -3.25 17.84 -10.09
CA MET A 300 -4.38 18.65 -10.53
C MET A 300 -4.69 19.61 -9.40
N GLU A 301 -4.30 20.84 -9.58
CA GLU A 301 -4.84 21.98 -8.86
C GLU A 301 -6.31 22.12 -9.29
N PHE A 302 -7.23 21.94 -8.31
CA PHE A 302 -8.62 22.37 -8.40
C PHE A 302 -8.86 23.47 -7.38
#